data_790421d517139d46dd499c64ef712db2
#
_entry.id   790421d517139d46dd499c64ef712db2
#
_cell.length_a   1.000
_cell.length_b   1.000
_cell.length_c   1.000
_cell.angle_alpha   90.00
_cell.angle_beta   90.00
_cell.angle_gamma   90.00
#
_symmetry.space_group_name_H-M   'P 1'
#
loop_
_entity.id
_entity.type
_entity.pdbx_description
1 polymer ?
#
loop_
_entity_poly.entity_id
_entity_poly.type
_entity_poly.pdbx_seq_one_letter_code
_entity_poly.pdbx_strand_id
1 'polypeptide(L)'
;MSGETLNPTAPPRIAPRAPRLPKSLLYSIFARIGGWGLDTDAFETLRASYRGGFLGKAIAYDNRQNEIPASKIRSLRWHPVRLLSSLDRPYYYGAKKKYLDWIASRELGTGQYDLFHSWSGDCLESLRVAQRKGIASIVEIPTWHRDFAERVAPRAEPQRSRQRTPIGRWKNELVLRSERSIEEYDLATLLLVLSERAAETFRESGMPKEKLFYLPRGVDVQRFKPGKSPPIFRAIFSGALIERKGIHHLLEAWHRLNLKDAELWLLGSIHEEAKPHLKKFWRGNIRTIGFAGDVETYLSQATIHIFPSQLEGSAKVTYEAAACGLPQVVTRESGDVVRDGIEGILVPPGDVNAIAGAIEHFYQHPRIVSEMSIAARKRVVENFTWDHFRERLLGAYGMATQML
;
A
#
# COMPACT_ATOMS: atom_id res chain seq x y z
N MET A 1 -0.45 20.28 -30.59
CA MET A 1 0.48 19.30 -29.99
C MET A 1 -0.40 18.24 -29.34
N SER A 2 -0.52 17.10 -30.01
CA SER A 2 -1.42 16.01 -29.64
C SER A 2 -0.84 15.24 -28.45
N GLY A 3 -1.48 15.38 -27.29
CA GLY A 3 -1.19 14.57 -26.11
C GLY A 3 -1.67 13.15 -26.36
N GLU A 4 -0.76 12.20 -26.51
CA GLU A 4 -1.06 10.79 -26.41
C GLU A 4 -1.49 10.46 -24.97
N THR A 5 -2.78 10.41 -24.76
CA THR A 5 -3.37 9.78 -23.57
C THR A 5 -3.07 8.29 -23.66
N LEU A 6 -2.15 7.80 -22.83
CA LEU A 6 -1.92 6.37 -22.65
C LEU A 6 -3.22 5.73 -22.19
N ASN A 7 -3.83 4.98 -23.09
CA ASN A 7 -5.04 4.18 -22.85
C ASN A 7 -4.73 3.13 -21.74
N PRO A 8 -5.44 3.10 -20.60
CA PRO A 8 -5.16 2.17 -19.50
C PRO A 8 -5.65 0.72 -19.79
N THR A 9 -5.61 0.30 -21.03
CA THR A 9 -5.95 -1.06 -21.45
C THR A 9 -4.72 -1.93 -21.47
N ALA A 10 -4.57 -2.72 -20.44
CA ALA A 10 -3.54 -3.71 -20.16
C ALA A 10 -2.16 -3.14 -19.75
N PRO A 11 -1.53 -3.69 -18.73
CA PRO A 11 -0.13 -3.38 -18.45
C PRO A 11 0.73 -3.77 -19.65
N PRO A 12 1.82 -3.04 -19.95
CA PRO A 12 2.64 -3.30 -21.12
C PRO A 12 3.05 -4.78 -21.15
N ARG A 13 2.71 -5.48 -22.25
CA ARG A 13 3.24 -6.81 -22.54
C ARG A 13 4.74 -6.66 -22.79
N ILE A 14 5.54 -7.00 -21.80
CA ILE A 14 7.00 -7.11 -21.97
C ILE A 14 7.21 -8.27 -22.94
N ALA A 15 7.79 -7.98 -24.13
CA ALA A 15 8.16 -9.00 -25.12
C ALA A 15 9.22 -9.95 -24.53
N PRO A 16 9.20 -11.23 -24.90
CA PRO A 16 9.76 -12.32 -24.12
C PRO A 16 11.25 -12.57 -24.41
N ARG A 17 12.13 -11.97 -23.65
CA ARG A 17 13.32 -12.68 -23.19
C ARG A 17 13.07 -13.01 -21.73
N ALA A 18 13.18 -14.29 -21.36
CA ALA A 18 13.05 -14.67 -19.97
C ALA A 18 13.95 -13.74 -19.13
N PRO A 19 13.40 -12.99 -18.15
CA PRO A 19 14.18 -12.03 -17.40
C PRO A 19 15.35 -12.76 -16.73
N ARG A 20 16.56 -12.23 -16.85
CA ARG A 20 17.72 -12.78 -16.12
C ARG A 20 17.53 -12.53 -14.64
N LEU A 21 17.00 -13.52 -13.94
CA LEU A 21 16.77 -13.44 -12.51
C LEU A 21 18.10 -13.29 -11.75
N PRO A 22 18.09 -12.63 -10.60
CA PRO A 22 19.28 -12.52 -9.75
C PRO A 22 19.74 -13.91 -9.30
N LYS A 23 21.03 -14.04 -8.99
CA LYS A 23 21.59 -15.28 -8.40
C LYS A 23 21.33 -15.34 -6.90
N SER A 24 21.38 -14.20 -6.23
CA SER A 24 21.21 -14.10 -4.79
C SER A 24 20.63 -12.74 -4.39
N LEU A 25 19.42 -12.77 -3.82
CA LEU A 25 18.71 -11.61 -3.31
C LEU A 25 18.92 -11.46 -1.79
N LEU A 26 19.29 -10.26 -1.34
CA LEU A 26 19.04 -9.83 0.03
C LEU A 26 17.74 -9.00 0.08
N TYR A 27 16.76 -9.47 0.85
CA TYR A 27 15.53 -8.73 1.12
C TYR A 27 15.53 -8.19 2.54
N SER A 28 15.32 -6.88 2.72
CA SER A 28 15.28 -6.25 4.05
C SER A 28 14.01 -5.44 4.22
N ILE A 29 13.25 -5.70 5.29
CA ILE A 29 11.98 -5.03 5.50
C ILE A 29 11.58 -4.92 6.97
N PHE A 30 11.05 -3.76 7.35
CA PHE A 30 10.48 -3.54 8.67
C PHE A 30 9.02 -4.04 8.75
N ALA A 31 8.82 -5.32 8.49
CA ALA A 31 7.51 -6.00 8.50
C ALA A 31 7.54 -7.28 9.34
N ARG A 32 6.36 -7.79 9.67
CA ARG A 32 6.14 -9.09 10.31
C ARG A 32 5.76 -10.10 9.25
N ILE A 33 6.72 -10.84 8.74
CA ILE A 33 6.47 -11.81 7.65
C ILE A 33 5.43 -12.84 8.10
N GLY A 34 4.35 -12.99 7.31
CA GLY A 34 3.18 -13.80 7.68
C GLY A 34 2.16 -13.08 8.58
N GLY A 35 2.24 -11.76 8.69
CA GLY A 35 1.23 -10.90 9.32
C GLY A 35 0.11 -10.49 8.37
N TRP A 36 -0.59 -9.42 8.72
CA TRP A 36 -1.76 -8.89 8.00
C TRP A 36 -1.43 -7.59 7.28
N GLY A 37 -2.25 -7.21 6.31
CA GLY A 37 -2.08 -5.93 5.61
C GLY A 37 -0.82 -5.92 4.76
N LEU A 38 0.04 -4.92 4.94
CA LEU A 38 1.32 -4.78 4.21
C LEU A 38 2.30 -5.93 4.49
N ASP A 39 2.19 -6.59 5.65
CA ASP A 39 2.99 -7.77 5.98
C ASP A 39 2.74 -8.94 4.99
N THR A 40 1.54 -8.99 4.37
CA THR A 40 1.22 -9.98 3.33
C THR A 40 2.00 -9.71 2.04
N ASP A 41 2.15 -8.44 1.63
CA ASP A 41 2.91 -8.08 0.42
C ASP A 41 4.38 -8.48 0.59
N ALA A 42 4.96 -8.21 1.77
CA ALA A 42 6.30 -8.65 2.13
C ALA A 42 6.47 -10.18 2.08
N PHE A 43 5.46 -10.91 2.53
CA PHE A 43 5.48 -12.38 2.49
C PHE A 43 5.40 -12.91 1.06
N GLU A 44 4.56 -12.36 0.20
CA GLU A 44 4.47 -12.76 -1.20
C GLU A 44 5.74 -12.42 -2.00
N THR A 45 6.38 -11.31 -1.68
CA THR A 45 7.71 -10.97 -2.21
C THR A 45 8.76 -12.02 -1.84
N LEU A 46 8.80 -12.43 -0.57
CA LEU A 46 9.71 -13.48 -0.10
C LEU A 46 9.38 -14.84 -0.70
N ARG A 47 8.10 -15.18 -0.78
CA ARG A 47 7.61 -16.44 -1.38
C ARG A 47 8.04 -16.53 -2.85
N ALA A 48 7.88 -15.44 -3.63
CA ALA A 48 8.34 -15.39 -5.02
C ALA A 48 9.84 -15.65 -5.15
N SER A 49 10.64 -14.99 -4.33
CA SER A 49 12.09 -15.10 -4.34
C SER A 49 12.58 -16.48 -3.89
N TYR A 50 11.96 -17.07 -2.87
CA TYR A 50 12.27 -18.40 -2.36
C TYR A 50 11.91 -19.49 -3.37
N ARG A 51 10.70 -19.44 -3.94
CA ARG A 51 10.27 -20.39 -4.98
C ARG A 51 11.06 -20.26 -6.27
N GLY A 52 11.53 -19.04 -6.58
CA GLY A 52 12.44 -18.78 -7.69
C GLY A 52 13.89 -19.28 -7.46
N GLY A 53 14.21 -19.76 -6.26
CA GLY A 53 15.52 -20.34 -5.93
C GLY A 53 16.63 -19.31 -5.69
N PHE A 54 16.36 -18.02 -5.74
CA PHE A 54 17.38 -16.96 -5.63
C PHE A 54 17.30 -16.14 -4.31
N LEU A 55 16.42 -16.50 -3.36
CA LEU A 55 16.44 -15.89 -2.04
C LEU A 55 17.74 -16.30 -1.30
N GLY A 56 18.70 -15.39 -1.23
CA GLY A 56 19.90 -15.56 -0.41
C GLY A 56 19.54 -15.47 1.08
N LYS A 57 19.03 -14.30 1.50
CA LYS A 57 18.61 -14.04 2.87
C LYS A 57 17.52 -12.97 2.95
N ALA A 58 16.70 -13.05 3.98
CA ALA A 58 15.79 -11.99 4.37
C ALA A 58 16.11 -11.47 5.77
N ILE A 59 15.96 -10.16 5.99
CA ILE A 59 16.06 -9.51 7.30
C ILE A 59 14.71 -8.84 7.55
N ALA A 60 13.98 -9.28 8.59
CA ALA A 60 12.65 -8.80 8.89
C ALA A 60 12.51 -8.44 10.37
N TYR A 61 11.56 -7.55 10.70
CA TYR A 61 11.29 -7.23 12.10
C TYR A 61 10.80 -8.45 12.90
N ASP A 62 9.91 -9.26 12.29
CA ASP A 62 9.41 -10.51 12.90
C ASP A 62 9.13 -11.55 11.81
N ASN A 63 9.15 -12.83 12.16
CA ASN A 63 8.80 -13.95 11.28
C ASN A 63 7.75 -14.83 11.95
N ARG A 64 6.57 -14.93 11.34
CA ARG A 64 5.40 -15.69 11.84
C ARG A 64 4.93 -16.77 10.88
N GLN A 65 5.57 -16.88 9.73
CA GLN A 65 5.28 -17.89 8.72
C GLN A 65 6.17 -19.13 8.91
N ASN A 66 5.82 -20.25 8.30
CA ASN A 66 6.53 -21.54 8.35
C ASN A 66 6.81 -22.16 6.98
N GLU A 67 6.44 -21.48 5.88
CA GLU A 67 6.66 -21.97 4.51
C GLU A 67 8.13 -21.82 4.08
N ILE A 68 8.76 -20.71 4.43
CA ILE A 68 10.17 -20.44 4.11
C ILE A 68 11.01 -20.80 5.33
N PRO A 69 12.08 -21.62 5.15
CA PRO A 69 12.93 -22.06 6.27
C PRO A 69 13.47 -20.88 7.11
N ALA A 70 13.45 -21.03 8.41
CA ALA A 70 13.91 -20.02 9.36
C ALA A 70 15.39 -19.63 9.13
N SER A 71 16.22 -20.53 8.59
CA SER A 71 17.61 -20.26 8.23
C SER A 71 17.79 -19.18 7.16
N LYS A 72 16.76 -18.98 6.33
CA LYS A 72 16.72 -17.93 5.28
C LYS A 72 16.24 -16.58 5.82
N ILE A 73 15.68 -16.51 7.04
CA ILE A 73 15.06 -15.29 7.57
C ILE A 73 15.70 -14.92 8.91
N ARG A 74 16.43 -13.81 8.95
CA ARG A 74 16.90 -13.20 10.18
C ARG A 74 15.80 -12.32 10.79
N SER A 75 15.15 -12.80 11.83
CA SER A 75 14.18 -12.01 12.60
C SER A 75 14.88 -11.10 13.60
N LEU A 76 14.45 -9.83 13.66
CA LEU A 76 14.93 -8.84 14.62
C LEU A 76 13.98 -8.68 15.81
N ARG A 77 13.09 -9.64 16.07
CA ARG A 77 12.15 -9.62 17.19
C ARG A 77 12.86 -9.36 18.55
N TRP A 78 14.04 -9.95 18.72
CA TRP A 78 14.93 -9.72 19.85
C TRP A 78 16.11 -8.84 19.41
N HIS A 79 16.05 -7.54 19.75
CA HIS A 79 17.05 -6.57 19.33
C HIS A 79 17.42 -5.62 20.49
N PRO A 80 18.68 -5.13 20.59
CA PRO A 80 19.15 -4.30 21.68
C PRO A 80 18.41 -2.95 21.77
N VAL A 81 17.84 -2.45 20.66
CA VAL A 81 17.06 -1.20 20.63
C VAL A 81 15.81 -1.28 21.54
N ARG A 82 15.41 -2.46 22.02
CA ARG A 82 14.34 -2.60 23.03
C ARG A 82 14.63 -1.83 24.32
N LEU A 83 15.89 -1.63 24.64
CA LEU A 83 16.30 -0.81 25.79
C LEU A 83 15.84 0.66 25.64
N LEU A 84 15.52 1.09 24.41
CA LEU A 84 14.99 2.41 24.11
C LEU A 84 13.45 2.44 24.06
N SER A 85 12.77 1.39 24.52
CA SER A 85 11.29 1.26 24.43
C SER A 85 10.53 2.31 25.27
N SER A 86 11.19 2.95 26.23
CA SER A 86 10.66 4.09 27.00
C SER A 86 10.66 5.42 26.25
N LEU A 87 11.32 5.50 25.09
CA LEU A 87 11.27 6.68 24.25
C LEU A 87 9.90 6.80 23.56
N ASP A 88 9.50 8.05 23.30
CA ASP A 88 8.31 8.33 22.51
C ASP A 88 8.33 7.60 21.16
N ARG A 89 7.15 7.25 20.70
CA ARG A 89 6.94 6.41 19.49
C ARG A 89 7.81 6.81 18.28
N PRO A 90 7.94 8.10 17.88
CA PRO A 90 8.76 8.47 16.72
C PRO A 90 10.23 8.09 16.86
N TYR A 91 10.82 8.31 18.04
CA TYR A 91 12.22 8.00 18.31
C TYR A 91 12.49 6.50 18.34
N TYR A 92 11.66 5.77 19.09
CA TYR A 92 11.80 4.32 19.18
C TYR A 92 11.57 3.62 17.84
N TYR A 93 10.58 4.07 17.09
CA TYR A 93 10.29 3.54 15.75
C TYR A 93 11.44 3.80 14.77
N GLY A 94 11.97 5.04 14.76
CA GLY A 94 13.10 5.41 13.93
C GLY A 94 14.38 4.64 14.30
N ALA A 95 14.64 4.47 15.60
CA ALA A 95 15.77 3.66 16.07
C ALA A 95 15.71 2.20 15.57
N LYS A 96 14.52 1.59 15.60
CA LYS A 96 14.32 0.21 15.09
C LYS A 96 14.60 0.10 13.59
N LYS A 97 14.10 1.04 12.79
CA LYS A 97 14.33 1.06 11.35
C LYS A 97 15.80 1.27 11.00
N LYS A 98 16.47 2.21 11.68
CA LYS A 98 17.92 2.40 11.51
C LYS A 98 18.73 1.18 11.90
N TYR A 99 18.32 0.47 12.93
CA TYR A 99 18.96 -0.78 13.32
C TYR A 99 18.77 -1.88 12.27
N LEU A 100 17.58 -2.00 11.70
CA LEU A 100 17.31 -2.94 10.60
C LEU A 100 18.24 -2.64 9.41
N ASP A 101 18.29 -1.38 8.97
CA ASP A 101 19.11 -0.92 7.86
C ASP A 101 20.61 -1.15 8.13
N TRP A 102 21.07 -0.89 9.35
CA TRP A 102 22.46 -1.19 9.75
C TRP A 102 22.80 -2.69 9.66
N ILE A 103 21.88 -3.57 10.10
CA ILE A 103 22.07 -5.01 9.95
C ILE A 103 22.12 -5.41 8.47
N ALA A 104 21.22 -4.89 7.66
CA ALA A 104 21.15 -5.19 6.23
C ALA A 104 22.39 -4.67 5.49
N SER A 105 22.86 -3.47 5.81
CA SER A 105 24.08 -2.91 5.21
C SER A 105 25.33 -3.74 5.52
N ARG A 106 25.44 -4.27 6.75
CA ARG A 106 26.54 -5.20 7.11
C ARG A 106 26.46 -6.53 6.38
N GLU A 107 25.25 -7.09 6.28
CA GLU A 107 25.03 -8.33 5.53
C GLU A 107 25.39 -8.15 4.05
N LEU A 108 24.98 -7.03 3.41
CA LEU A 108 25.41 -6.67 2.05
C LEU A 108 26.92 -6.49 1.95
N GLY A 109 27.55 -5.92 2.97
CA GLY A 109 28.99 -5.68 3.01
C GLY A 109 29.82 -6.94 2.95
N THR A 110 29.36 -8.02 3.59
CA THR A 110 30.09 -9.29 3.75
C THR A 110 29.55 -10.42 2.88
N GLY A 111 28.25 -10.38 2.52
CA GLY A 111 27.60 -11.41 1.71
C GLY A 111 27.84 -11.25 0.21
N GLN A 112 27.51 -12.32 -0.52
CA GLN A 112 27.53 -12.35 -1.98
C GLN A 112 26.09 -12.23 -2.51
N TYR A 113 25.68 -11.00 -2.80
CA TYR A 113 24.37 -10.67 -3.34
C TYR A 113 24.54 -9.89 -4.63
N ASP A 114 23.69 -10.12 -5.60
CA ASP A 114 23.63 -9.36 -6.85
C ASP A 114 22.35 -8.51 -6.96
N LEU A 115 21.41 -8.69 -6.01
CA LEU A 115 20.24 -7.83 -5.88
C LEU A 115 19.94 -7.54 -4.40
N PHE A 116 19.61 -6.29 -4.11
CA PHE A 116 19.05 -5.83 -2.84
C PHE A 116 17.65 -5.30 -3.04
N HIS A 117 16.69 -5.69 -2.19
CA HIS A 117 15.33 -5.17 -2.21
C HIS A 117 14.88 -4.76 -0.82
N SER A 118 14.27 -3.58 -0.72
CA SER A 118 13.72 -3.05 0.53
C SER A 118 12.55 -2.09 0.27
N TRP A 119 11.93 -1.61 1.34
CA TRP A 119 10.91 -0.56 1.29
C TRP A 119 11.50 0.80 1.66
N SER A 120 10.95 1.86 1.07
CA SER A 120 11.38 3.23 1.36
C SER A 120 11.23 3.58 2.85
N GLY A 121 12.25 4.22 3.38
CA GLY A 121 12.40 4.59 4.79
C GLY A 121 13.15 3.56 5.65
N ASP A 122 13.57 2.42 5.06
CA ASP A 122 14.18 1.31 5.78
C ASP A 122 15.61 0.98 5.32
N CYS A 123 16.20 1.67 4.33
CA CYS A 123 17.29 1.09 3.55
C CYS A 123 18.42 2.02 3.09
N LEU A 124 18.52 3.25 3.58
CA LEU A 124 19.49 4.23 3.07
C LEU A 124 20.96 3.75 3.16
N GLU A 125 21.38 3.22 4.32
CA GLU A 125 22.75 2.73 4.50
C GLU A 125 23.02 1.49 3.64
N SER A 126 22.01 0.63 3.50
CA SER A 126 22.08 -0.55 2.64
C SER A 126 22.22 -0.15 1.17
N LEU A 127 21.49 0.88 0.71
CA LEU A 127 21.61 1.40 -0.66
C LEU A 127 22.98 1.99 -0.95
N ARG A 128 23.55 2.74 -0.01
CA ARG A 128 24.93 3.24 -0.11
C ARG A 128 25.96 2.11 -0.24
N VAL A 129 25.75 1.00 0.47
CA VAL A 129 26.60 -0.19 0.33
C VAL A 129 26.38 -0.86 -1.01
N ALA A 130 25.12 -1.04 -1.44
CA ALA A 130 24.78 -1.63 -2.73
C ALA A 130 25.43 -0.86 -3.89
N GLN A 131 25.31 0.49 -3.88
CA GLN A 131 25.94 1.35 -4.88
C GLN A 131 27.47 1.17 -4.94
N ARG A 132 28.16 1.21 -3.79
CA ARG A 132 29.61 1.02 -3.73
C ARG A 132 30.07 -0.33 -4.25
N LYS A 133 29.24 -1.38 -4.11
CA LYS A 133 29.56 -2.75 -4.54
C LYS A 133 29.06 -3.09 -5.95
N GLY A 134 28.37 -2.18 -6.64
CA GLY A 134 27.75 -2.46 -7.92
C GLY A 134 26.65 -3.52 -7.82
N ILE A 135 25.88 -3.53 -6.73
CA ILE A 135 24.72 -4.41 -6.51
C ILE A 135 23.46 -3.69 -6.95
N ALA A 136 22.65 -4.32 -7.82
CA ALA A 136 21.37 -3.79 -8.20
C ALA A 136 20.46 -3.60 -6.97
N SER A 137 19.69 -2.53 -6.93
CA SER A 137 18.85 -2.23 -5.78
C SER A 137 17.45 -1.80 -6.17
N ILE A 138 16.48 -2.35 -5.47
CA ILE A 138 15.06 -2.04 -5.64
C ILE A 138 14.50 -1.46 -4.36
N VAL A 139 13.76 -0.36 -4.50
CA VAL A 139 13.02 0.25 -3.39
C VAL A 139 11.53 0.26 -3.71
N GLU A 140 10.73 -0.42 -2.90
CA GLU A 140 9.29 -0.40 -3.01
C GLU A 140 8.72 0.84 -2.30
N ILE A 141 7.84 1.55 -2.98
CA ILE A 141 7.26 2.81 -2.54
C ILE A 141 5.82 2.56 -2.07
N PRO A 142 5.56 2.58 -0.75
CA PRO A 142 4.22 2.28 -0.22
C PRO A 142 3.19 3.39 -0.42
N THR A 143 3.62 4.57 -0.90
CA THR A 143 2.78 5.77 -1.05
C THR A 143 3.26 6.62 -2.24
N TRP A 144 2.98 7.92 -2.27
CA TRP A 144 3.46 8.87 -3.28
C TRP A 144 4.89 9.32 -3.00
N HIS A 145 5.48 10.06 -3.96
CA HIS A 145 6.72 10.80 -3.71
C HIS A 145 6.60 11.62 -2.43
N ARG A 146 7.65 11.66 -1.66
CA ARG A 146 7.59 12.20 -0.30
C ARG A 146 7.09 13.63 -0.22
N ASP A 147 7.57 14.50 -1.09
CA ASP A 147 7.18 15.91 -1.09
C ASP A 147 5.69 16.10 -1.43
N PHE A 148 5.15 15.29 -2.34
CA PHE A 148 3.73 15.32 -2.69
C PHE A 148 2.87 14.78 -1.56
N ALA A 149 3.26 13.67 -0.96
CA ALA A 149 2.55 13.09 0.18
C ALA A 149 2.46 14.07 1.36
N GLU A 150 3.52 14.84 1.62
CA GLU A 150 3.55 15.84 2.69
C GLU A 150 2.70 17.07 2.41
N ARG A 151 2.52 17.48 1.15
CA ARG A 151 1.60 18.57 0.79
C ARG A 151 0.13 18.19 1.01
N VAL A 152 -0.24 16.95 0.71
CA VAL A 152 -1.62 16.46 0.84
C VAL A 152 -1.97 16.05 2.28
N ALA A 153 -1.06 15.38 2.95
CA ALA A 153 -1.22 14.91 4.32
C ALA A 153 0.07 15.22 5.12
N PRO A 154 0.22 16.46 5.59
CA PRO A 154 1.38 16.84 6.39
C PRO A 154 1.50 15.93 7.60
N ARG A 155 2.67 15.35 7.80
CA ARG A 155 2.94 14.64 9.04
C ARG A 155 3.08 15.66 10.14
N ALA A 156 2.42 15.42 11.29
CA ALA A 156 2.78 16.14 12.50
C ALA A 156 4.28 15.94 12.73
N GLU A 157 5.08 16.98 12.52
CA GLU A 157 6.49 16.90 12.87
C GLU A 157 6.56 16.52 14.36
N PRO A 158 7.32 15.47 14.70
CA PRO A 158 7.60 15.22 16.11
C PRO A 158 8.14 16.53 16.64
N GLN A 159 7.55 17.03 17.73
CA GLN A 159 8.06 18.26 18.37
C GLN A 159 9.57 18.08 18.52
N ARG A 160 10.34 18.79 17.68
CA ARG A 160 11.80 18.76 17.77
C ARG A 160 12.10 19.14 19.21
N SER A 161 12.77 18.26 19.90
CA SER A 161 13.25 18.60 21.23
C SER A 161 13.99 19.93 21.09
N ARG A 162 13.39 21.02 21.56
CA ARG A 162 14.01 22.39 21.61
C ARG A 162 15.30 22.40 22.42
N GLN A 163 15.64 21.28 23.02
CA GLN A 163 16.80 21.11 23.84
C GLN A 163 18.07 21.11 22.99
N ARG A 164 18.86 22.15 23.12
CA ARG A 164 20.25 22.23 22.63
C ARG A 164 21.19 21.24 23.34
N THR A 165 20.66 20.32 24.14
CA THR A 165 21.40 19.30 24.90
C THR A 165 21.93 18.20 24.01
N PRO A 166 23.05 17.53 24.34
CA PRO A 166 23.56 16.36 23.60
C PRO A 166 22.52 15.27 23.47
N ILE A 167 21.73 14.99 24.49
CA ILE A 167 20.65 14.01 24.52
C ILE A 167 19.52 14.41 23.53
N GLY A 168 19.15 15.69 23.48
CA GLY A 168 18.16 16.19 22.52
C GLY A 168 18.63 16.05 21.07
N ARG A 169 19.92 16.33 20.79
CA ARG A 169 20.52 16.11 19.46
C ARG A 169 20.50 14.65 19.08
N TRP A 170 20.93 13.75 19.95
CA TRP A 170 20.89 12.31 19.72
C TRP A 170 19.46 11.79 19.47
N LYS A 171 18.46 12.23 20.27
CA LYS A 171 17.06 11.88 20.02
C LYS A 171 16.60 12.33 18.63
N ASN A 172 16.93 13.54 18.21
CA ASN A 172 16.57 14.08 16.90
C ASN A 172 17.20 13.27 15.74
N GLU A 173 18.37 12.67 15.95
CA GLU A 173 18.98 11.75 14.97
C GLU A 173 18.20 10.45 14.83
N LEU A 174 17.44 10.01 15.83
CA LEU A 174 16.64 8.80 15.75
C LEU A 174 15.38 8.98 14.88
N VAL A 175 14.91 10.19 14.67
CA VAL A 175 13.74 10.46 13.82
C VAL A 175 14.09 10.23 12.35
N LEU A 176 13.19 9.55 11.63
CA LEU A 176 13.31 9.37 10.19
C LEU A 176 12.86 10.66 9.49
N ARG A 177 13.77 11.33 8.83
CA ARG A 177 13.50 12.56 8.08
C ARG A 177 13.07 12.25 6.65
N SER A 178 12.33 13.17 6.05
CA SER A 178 11.83 13.05 4.68
C SER A 178 12.95 13.03 3.65
N GLU A 179 13.99 13.82 3.87
CA GLU A 179 15.18 13.90 2.99
C GLU A 179 15.86 12.53 2.85
N ARG A 180 15.80 11.67 3.89
CA ARG A 180 16.32 10.31 3.84
C ARG A 180 15.61 9.47 2.77
N SER A 181 14.29 9.59 2.65
CA SER A 181 13.54 8.86 1.63
C SER A 181 13.85 9.36 0.22
N ILE A 182 14.08 10.65 0.04
CA ILE A 182 14.44 11.22 -1.27
C ILE A 182 15.82 10.70 -1.68
N GLU A 183 16.79 10.68 -0.79
CA GLU A 183 18.11 10.09 -1.07
C GLU A 183 18.01 8.59 -1.41
N GLU A 184 17.11 7.84 -0.75
CA GLU A 184 16.85 6.44 -1.11
C GLU A 184 16.33 6.30 -2.56
N TYR A 185 15.48 7.23 -3.02
CA TYR A 185 14.98 7.23 -4.40
C TYR A 185 16.10 7.48 -5.41
N ASP A 186 17.02 8.37 -5.10
CA ASP A 186 18.16 8.68 -5.97
C ASP A 186 19.16 7.52 -6.08
N LEU A 187 19.44 6.84 -4.97
CA LEU A 187 20.40 5.75 -4.88
C LEU A 187 19.89 4.42 -5.46
N ALA A 188 18.57 4.19 -5.43
CA ALA A 188 17.99 2.95 -5.93
C ALA A 188 18.20 2.78 -7.44
N THR A 189 18.45 1.56 -7.89
CA THR A 189 18.47 1.22 -9.33
C THR A 189 17.06 1.32 -9.91
N LEU A 190 16.06 0.78 -9.20
CA LEU A 190 14.66 0.75 -9.64
C LEU A 190 13.72 1.06 -8.47
N LEU A 191 12.66 1.81 -8.73
CA LEU A 191 11.59 2.11 -7.78
C LEU A 191 10.32 1.37 -8.17
N LEU A 192 9.73 0.58 -7.25
CA LEU A 192 8.45 -0.06 -7.47
C LEU A 192 7.35 0.86 -6.98
N VAL A 193 6.48 1.30 -7.87
CA VAL A 193 5.33 2.17 -7.57
C VAL A 193 4.03 1.39 -7.72
N LEU A 194 3.08 1.61 -6.82
CA LEU A 194 1.89 0.77 -6.66
C LEU A 194 0.71 1.22 -7.53
N SER A 195 0.76 2.45 -8.07
CA SER A 195 -0.28 3.01 -8.94
C SER A 195 0.31 4.02 -9.91
N GLU A 196 -0.43 4.29 -10.98
CA GLU A 196 -0.07 5.34 -11.95
C GLU A 196 -0.08 6.73 -11.29
N ARG A 197 -1.03 6.98 -10.36
CA ARG A 197 -1.03 8.24 -9.60
C ARG A 197 0.23 8.39 -8.75
N ALA A 198 0.71 7.31 -8.12
CA ALA A 198 2.00 7.32 -7.42
C ALA A 198 3.15 7.61 -8.41
N ALA A 199 3.19 6.93 -9.56
CA ALA A 199 4.22 7.14 -10.59
C ALA A 199 4.27 8.60 -11.08
N GLU A 200 3.11 9.23 -11.28
CA GLU A 200 3.02 10.65 -11.66
C GLU A 200 3.76 11.55 -10.67
N THR A 201 3.57 11.35 -9.37
CA THR A 201 4.22 12.18 -8.36
C THR A 201 5.76 12.10 -8.41
N PHE A 202 6.30 10.96 -8.81
CA PHE A 202 7.74 10.79 -9.04
C PHE A 202 8.20 11.48 -10.32
N ARG A 203 7.45 11.34 -11.43
CA ARG A 203 7.76 12.03 -12.68
C ARG A 203 7.70 13.55 -12.54
N GLU A 204 6.68 14.06 -11.85
CA GLU A 204 6.54 15.48 -11.53
C GLU A 204 7.68 16.01 -10.64
N SER A 205 8.33 15.13 -9.85
CA SER A 205 9.53 15.44 -9.08
C SER A 205 10.83 15.31 -9.89
N GLY A 206 10.75 15.05 -11.21
CA GLY A 206 11.91 14.92 -12.08
C GLY A 206 12.54 13.52 -12.13
N MET A 207 11.92 12.50 -11.53
CA MET A 207 12.43 11.13 -11.59
C MET A 207 12.28 10.55 -13.01
N PRO A 208 13.35 9.98 -13.60
CA PRO A 208 13.30 9.34 -14.90
C PRO A 208 12.27 8.20 -14.95
N LYS A 209 11.52 8.12 -16.04
CA LYS A 209 10.48 7.07 -16.21
C LYS A 209 11.07 5.66 -16.16
N GLU A 210 12.27 5.50 -16.69
CA GLU A 210 12.99 4.22 -16.76
C GLU A 210 13.34 3.67 -15.37
N LYS A 211 13.39 4.54 -14.36
CA LYS A 211 13.64 4.18 -12.96
C LYS A 211 12.37 3.75 -12.22
N LEU A 212 11.20 3.88 -12.83
CA LEU A 212 9.92 3.55 -12.24
C LEU A 212 9.38 2.25 -12.85
N PHE A 213 8.99 1.31 -11.99
CA PHE A 213 8.33 0.08 -12.39
C PHE A 213 6.97 -0.01 -11.70
N TYR A 214 5.92 -0.21 -12.48
CA TYR A 214 4.56 -0.36 -11.97
C TYR A 214 4.34 -1.77 -11.42
N LEU A 215 4.17 -1.88 -10.10
CA LEU A 215 3.90 -3.11 -9.39
C LEU A 215 2.61 -2.98 -8.56
N PRO A 216 1.43 -3.17 -9.15
CA PRO A 216 0.18 -3.18 -8.39
C PRO A 216 0.14 -4.36 -7.42
N ARG A 217 -0.67 -4.23 -6.37
CA ARG A 217 -0.82 -5.26 -5.35
C ARG A 217 -1.50 -6.52 -5.88
N GLY A 218 -1.29 -7.62 -5.17
CA GLY A 218 -2.06 -8.84 -5.33
C GLY A 218 -3.17 -8.95 -4.29
N VAL A 219 -4.16 -9.79 -4.60
CA VAL A 219 -5.21 -10.19 -3.66
C VAL A 219 -5.50 -11.68 -3.77
N ASP A 220 -5.90 -12.28 -2.64
CA ASP A 220 -6.34 -13.68 -2.59
C ASP A 220 -7.81 -13.79 -3.05
N VAL A 221 -7.99 -14.10 -4.32
CA VAL A 221 -9.32 -14.27 -4.93
C VAL A 221 -10.04 -15.55 -4.47
N GLN A 222 -9.38 -16.44 -3.75
CA GLN A 222 -10.01 -17.61 -3.15
C GLN A 222 -10.58 -17.29 -1.77
N ARG A 223 -9.94 -16.40 -1.04
CA ARG A 223 -10.41 -15.87 0.23
C ARG A 223 -11.53 -14.83 0.02
N PHE A 224 -11.29 -13.83 -0.84
CA PHE A 224 -12.25 -12.77 -1.16
C PHE A 224 -13.12 -13.20 -2.34
N LYS A 225 -14.39 -13.50 -2.07
CA LYS A 225 -15.35 -13.99 -3.06
C LYS A 225 -16.67 -13.22 -2.97
N PRO A 226 -17.41 -13.10 -4.08
CA PRO A 226 -18.77 -12.59 -4.05
C PRO A 226 -19.64 -13.41 -3.10
N GLY A 227 -20.45 -12.73 -2.30
CA GLY A 227 -21.47 -13.30 -1.45
C GLY A 227 -22.86 -13.20 -2.06
N LYS A 228 -23.88 -13.44 -1.21
CA LYS A 228 -25.27 -13.21 -1.59
C LYS A 228 -25.57 -11.72 -1.52
N SER A 229 -26.28 -11.20 -2.51
CA SER A 229 -26.76 -9.82 -2.47
C SER A 229 -27.60 -9.58 -1.20
N PRO A 230 -27.32 -8.50 -0.45
CA PRO A 230 -28.10 -8.18 0.73
C PRO A 230 -29.55 -7.79 0.35
N PRO A 231 -30.52 -8.01 1.27
CA PRO A 231 -31.92 -7.67 0.99
C PRO A 231 -32.19 -6.16 0.91
N ILE A 232 -31.26 -5.34 1.41
CA ILE A 232 -31.30 -3.88 1.37
C ILE A 232 -30.02 -3.35 0.78
N PHE A 233 -30.03 -2.12 0.27
CA PHE A 233 -28.83 -1.46 -0.22
C PHE A 233 -27.83 -1.23 0.92
N ARG A 234 -26.65 -1.85 0.82
CA ARG A 234 -25.63 -1.79 1.85
C ARG A 234 -24.32 -1.27 1.29
N ALA A 235 -23.97 -0.06 1.67
CA ALA A 235 -22.66 0.50 1.41
C ALA A 235 -21.67 0.12 2.51
N ILE A 236 -20.42 -0.19 2.15
CA ILE A 236 -19.37 -0.46 3.12
C ILE A 236 -18.12 0.39 2.86
N PHE A 237 -17.59 0.96 3.94
CA PHE A 237 -16.23 1.53 3.99
C PHE A 237 -15.34 0.55 4.74
N SER A 238 -14.15 0.25 4.24
CA SER A 238 -13.19 -0.61 4.91
C SER A 238 -11.82 0.04 5.06
N GLY A 239 -11.31 0.10 6.29
CA GLY A 239 -10.02 0.70 6.65
C GLY A 239 -10.09 1.52 7.93
N ALA A 240 -8.96 2.01 8.43
CA ALA A 240 -8.96 2.92 9.57
C ALA A 240 -9.81 4.18 9.27
N LEU A 241 -10.69 4.53 10.19
CA LEU A 241 -11.53 5.70 10.08
C LEU A 241 -10.70 6.93 10.42
N ILE A 242 -10.07 7.52 9.39
CA ILE A 242 -9.20 8.69 9.44
C ILE A 242 -9.57 9.67 8.33
N GLU A 243 -9.30 10.97 8.56
CA GLU A 243 -9.65 12.02 7.59
C GLU A 243 -8.97 11.83 6.24
N ARG A 244 -7.70 11.44 6.21
CA ARG A 244 -6.96 11.15 4.98
C ARG A 244 -7.65 10.13 4.08
N LYS A 245 -8.41 9.19 4.66
CA LYS A 245 -9.20 8.19 3.92
C LYS A 245 -10.61 8.67 3.53
N GLY A 246 -10.90 9.94 3.74
CA GLY A 246 -12.14 10.58 3.31
C GLY A 246 -13.39 10.20 4.12
N ILE A 247 -13.21 9.62 5.33
CA ILE A 247 -14.36 9.18 6.15
C ILE A 247 -15.33 10.31 6.47
N HIS A 248 -14.83 11.51 6.72
CA HIS A 248 -15.64 12.69 7.04
C HIS A 248 -16.51 13.12 5.84
N HIS A 249 -15.97 13.06 4.62
CA HIS A 249 -16.73 13.35 3.40
C HIS A 249 -17.80 12.28 3.12
N LEU A 250 -17.47 11.01 3.33
CA LEU A 250 -18.44 9.91 3.21
C LEU A 250 -19.60 10.07 4.20
N LEU A 251 -19.29 10.35 5.47
CA LEU A 251 -20.32 10.55 6.50
C LEU A 251 -21.23 11.73 6.17
N GLU A 252 -20.70 12.83 5.67
CA GLU A 252 -21.46 13.98 5.24
C GLU A 252 -22.35 13.67 4.03
N ALA A 253 -21.79 12.99 3.00
CA ALA A 253 -22.55 12.56 1.81
C ALA A 253 -23.72 11.63 2.20
N TRP A 254 -23.44 10.62 3.03
CA TRP A 254 -24.48 9.71 3.53
C TRP A 254 -25.58 10.41 4.33
N HIS A 255 -25.19 11.36 5.17
CA HIS A 255 -26.12 12.16 5.95
C HIS A 255 -27.05 13.00 5.07
N ARG A 256 -26.51 13.61 4.00
CA ARG A 256 -27.30 14.44 3.04
C ARG A 256 -28.29 13.60 2.25
N LEU A 257 -27.91 12.40 1.81
CA LEU A 257 -28.77 11.52 1.00
C LEU A 257 -30.00 11.02 1.75
N ASN A 258 -29.91 10.81 3.05
CA ASN A 258 -31.04 10.37 3.89
C ASN A 258 -31.79 9.14 3.35
N LEU A 259 -31.07 8.16 2.83
CA LEU A 259 -31.62 6.92 2.26
C LEU A 259 -32.38 6.13 3.34
N LYS A 260 -33.61 5.68 3.03
CA LYS A 260 -34.48 5.00 4.01
C LYS A 260 -34.14 3.51 4.12
N ASP A 261 -34.11 2.79 3.00
CA ASP A 261 -33.87 1.34 2.94
C ASP A 261 -32.43 1.03 2.59
N ALA A 262 -31.49 1.61 3.37
CA ALA A 262 -30.07 1.48 3.14
C ALA A 262 -29.28 1.46 4.46
N GLU A 263 -28.13 0.81 4.46
CA GLU A 263 -27.18 0.78 5.57
C GLU A 263 -25.79 1.23 5.12
N LEU A 264 -25.08 1.95 5.98
CA LEU A 264 -23.65 2.23 5.84
C LEU A 264 -22.88 1.48 6.92
N TRP A 265 -22.04 0.55 6.50
CA TRP A 265 -21.15 -0.17 7.38
C TRP A 265 -19.75 0.44 7.38
N LEU A 266 -19.20 0.70 8.58
CA LEU A 266 -17.88 1.25 8.79
C LEU A 266 -16.99 0.20 9.44
N LEU A 267 -16.17 -0.46 8.62
CA LEU A 267 -15.28 -1.54 9.02
C LEU A 267 -13.86 -1.03 9.23
N GLY A 268 -13.40 -0.97 10.48
CA GLY A 268 -12.05 -0.54 10.83
C GLY A 268 -11.96 0.18 12.17
N SER A 269 -10.74 0.46 12.60
CA SER A 269 -10.49 1.19 13.84
C SER A 269 -10.94 2.65 13.74
N ILE A 270 -11.63 3.13 14.77
CA ILE A 270 -12.03 4.53 14.88
C ILE A 270 -10.90 5.32 15.52
N HIS A 271 -10.39 6.32 14.82
CA HIS A 271 -9.37 7.25 15.32
C HIS A 271 -10.02 8.51 15.91
N GLU A 272 -9.28 9.23 16.74
CA GLU A 272 -9.79 10.41 17.44
C GLU A 272 -10.35 11.49 16.49
N GLU A 273 -9.68 11.70 15.35
CA GLU A 273 -10.08 12.68 14.33
C GLU A 273 -11.44 12.34 13.67
N ALA A 274 -11.85 11.07 13.63
CA ALA A 274 -13.13 10.66 13.06
C ALA A 274 -14.31 10.85 14.02
N LYS A 275 -14.08 10.89 15.33
CA LYS A 275 -15.14 10.94 16.35
C LYS A 275 -16.07 12.17 16.23
N PRO A 276 -15.55 13.40 16.02
CA PRO A 276 -16.43 14.56 15.82
C PRO A 276 -17.35 14.42 14.61
N HIS A 277 -16.85 13.87 13.50
CA HIS A 277 -17.61 13.65 12.28
C HIS A 277 -18.68 12.58 12.47
N LEU A 278 -18.35 11.46 13.13
CA LEU A 278 -19.32 10.45 13.50
C LEU A 278 -20.44 11.04 14.35
N LYS A 279 -20.11 11.86 15.36
CA LYS A 279 -21.12 12.52 16.20
C LYS A 279 -22.00 13.47 15.42
N LYS A 280 -21.42 14.26 14.50
CA LYS A 280 -22.14 15.27 13.71
C LYS A 280 -23.08 14.66 12.68
N PHE A 281 -22.65 13.62 11.98
CA PHE A 281 -23.35 13.04 10.83
C PHE A 281 -23.99 11.68 11.10
N TRP A 282 -24.03 11.24 12.37
CA TRP A 282 -24.61 9.95 12.75
C TRP A 282 -26.09 9.85 12.32
N ARG A 283 -26.44 8.65 11.82
CA ARG A 283 -27.82 8.24 11.55
C ARG A 283 -28.02 6.81 12.02
N GLY A 284 -29.27 6.44 12.33
CA GLY A 284 -29.60 5.11 12.83
C GLY A 284 -29.29 3.95 11.89
N ASN A 285 -29.06 4.25 10.59
CA ASN A 285 -28.66 3.27 9.58
C ASN A 285 -27.14 3.20 9.33
N ILE A 286 -26.34 3.86 10.16
CA ILE A 286 -24.88 3.71 10.15
C ILE A 286 -24.49 2.69 11.22
N ARG A 287 -23.65 1.70 10.86
CA ARG A 287 -23.10 0.69 11.77
C ARG A 287 -21.58 0.76 11.81
N THR A 288 -21.02 0.92 12.97
CA THR A 288 -19.58 0.77 13.21
C THR A 288 -19.28 -0.68 13.59
N ILE A 289 -18.50 -1.36 12.76
CA ILE A 289 -18.11 -2.77 12.98
C ILE A 289 -16.86 -2.86 13.87
N GLY A 290 -15.98 -1.85 13.77
CA GLY A 290 -14.67 -1.91 14.40
C GLY A 290 -13.65 -2.70 13.55
N PHE A 291 -12.52 -3.04 14.16
CA PHE A 291 -11.49 -3.84 13.49
C PHE A 291 -11.92 -5.32 13.46
N ALA A 292 -11.92 -5.92 12.28
CA ALA A 292 -12.20 -7.34 12.08
C ALA A 292 -11.07 -8.01 11.29
N GLY A 293 -10.76 -9.25 11.64
CA GLY A 293 -9.78 -10.07 10.94
C GLY A 293 -10.34 -10.79 9.72
N ASP A 294 -11.65 -10.95 9.65
CA ASP A 294 -12.43 -11.63 8.61
C ASP A 294 -13.14 -10.61 7.72
N VAL A 295 -12.37 -9.67 7.18
CA VAL A 295 -12.85 -8.57 6.33
C VAL A 295 -13.72 -9.07 5.17
N GLU A 296 -13.38 -10.22 4.60
CA GLU A 296 -14.12 -10.89 3.52
C GLU A 296 -15.58 -11.18 3.88
N THR A 297 -15.86 -11.51 5.15
CA THR A 297 -17.21 -11.78 5.63
C THR A 297 -18.10 -10.56 5.50
N TYR A 298 -17.58 -9.38 5.80
CA TYR A 298 -18.34 -8.12 5.71
C TYR A 298 -18.44 -7.61 4.28
N LEU A 299 -17.33 -7.66 3.51
CA LEU A 299 -17.35 -7.26 2.11
C LEU A 299 -18.33 -8.09 1.29
N SER A 300 -18.38 -9.42 1.49
CA SER A 300 -19.29 -10.31 0.76
C SER A 300 -20.78 -10.08 1.04
N GLN A 301 -21.13 -9.28 2.05
CA GLN A 301 -22.50 -8.91 2.42
C GLN A 301 -22.87 -7.48 2.02
N ALA A 302 -22.02 -6.76 1.31
CA ALA A 302 -22.28 -5.40 0.87
C ALA A 302 -22.82 -5.36 -0.57
N THR A 303 -23.39 -4.22 -0.95
CA THR A 303 -23.83 -3.90 -2.30
C THR A 303 -22.74 -3.14 -3.06
N ILE A 304 -22.14 -2.15 -2.41
CA ILE A 304 -21.07 -1.31 -2.96
C ILE A 304 -19.99 -1.06 -1.90
N HIS A 305 -18.78 -0.79 -2.35
CA HIS A 305 -17.68 -0.33 -1.50
C HIS A 305 -17.40 1.17 -1.75
N ILE A 306 -17.16 1.92 -0.69
CA ILE A 306 -16.87 3.36 -0.79
C ILE A 306 -15.54 3.65 -0.10
N PHE A 307 -14.59 4.22 -0.85
CA PHE A 307 -13.27 4.54 -0.31
C PHE A 307 -12.70 5.82 -0.95
N PRO A 308 -13.20 7.01 -0.54
CA PRO A 308 -12.86 8.30 -1.15
C PRO A 308 -11.57 8.88 -0.56
N SER A 309 -10.49 8.10 -0.57
CA SER A 309 -9.19 8.49 0.02
C SER A 309 -8.55 9.65 -0.72
N GLN A 310 -7.83 10.50 0.00
CA GLN A 310 -7.08 11.63 -0.52
C GLN A 310 -5.63 11.26 -0.88
N LEU A 311 -5.11 10.19 -0.31
CA LEU A 311 -3.74 9.76 -0.54
C LEU A 311 -3.54 8.29 -0.17
N GLU A 312 -3.23 7.46 -1.17
CA GLU A 312 -2.75 6.08 -1.02
C GLU A 312 -1.67 5.79 -2.06
N GLY A 313 -0.81 4.81 -1.81
CA GLY A 313 0.04 4.26 -2.87
C GLY A 313 -0.79 3.42 -3.84
N SER A 314 -1.53 2.47 -3.27
CA SER A 314 -2.65 1.72 -3.85
C SER A 314 -3.36 1.02 -2.71
N ALA A 315 -4.63 1.31 -2.51
CA ALA A 315 -5.38 0.84 -1.35
C ALA A 315 -5.72 -0.65 -1.47
N LYS A 316 -5.22 -1.47 -0.56
CA LYS A 316 -5.48 -2.93 -0.56
C LYS A 316 -6.96 -3.26 -0.53
N VAL A 317 -7.73 -2.48 0.21
CA VAL A 317 -9.18 -2.69 0.36
C VAL A 317 -9.96 -2.57 -0.96
N THR A 318 -9.46 -1.82 -1.95
CA THR A 318 -10.09 -1.73 -3.27
C THR A 318 -9.94 -3.03 -4.07
N TYR A 319 -8.81 -3.74 -3.93
CA TYR A 319 -8.62 -5.06 -4.51
C TYR A 319 -9.51 -6.11 -3.82
N GLU A 320 -9.60 -6.06 -2.49
CA GLU A 320 -10.41 -6.95 -1.67
C GLU A 320 -11.90 -6.79 -1.99
N ALA A 321 -12.38 -5.55 -2.09
CA ALA A 321 -13.75 -5.23 -2.46
C ALA A 321 -14.08 -5.67 -3.90
N ALA A 322 -13.21 -5.39 -4.87
CA ALA A 322 -13.39 -5.83 -6.25
C ALA A 322 -13.35 -7.37 -6.37
N ALA A 323 -12.53 -8.05 -5.56
CA ALA A 323 -12.51 -9.51 -5.49
C ALA A 323 -13.83 -10.08 -4.93
N CYS A 324 -14.49 -9.37 -4.02
CA CYS A 324 -15.85 -9.69 -3.57
C CYS A 324 -16.94 -9.27 -4.59
N GLY A 325 -16.57 -8.72 -5.74
CA GLY A 325 -17.50 -8.28 -6.76
C GLY A 325 -18.25 -7.01 -6.36
N LEU A 326 -17.68 -6.12 -5.56
CA LEU A 326 -18.32 -4.86 -5.21
C LEU A 326 -17.97 -3.76 -6.20
N PRO A 327 -18.96 -3.12 -6.85
CA PRO A 327 -18.75 -1.85 -7.50
C PRO A 327 -18.29 -0.81 -6.48
N GLN A 328 -17.44 0.12 -6.90
CA GLN A 328 -16.80 1.02 -5.95
C GLN A 328 -17.04 2.49 -6.26
N VAL A 329 -17.18 3.31 -5.21
CA VAL A 329 -17.05 4.76 -5.27
C VAL A 329 -15.68 5.10 -4.67
N VAL A 330 -14.74 5.48 -5.50
CA VAL A 330 -13.35 5.72 -5.09
C VAL A 330 -12.79 6.97 -5.75
N THR A 331 -11.67 7.45 -5.25
CA THR A 331 -10.88 8.49 -5.91
C THR A 331 -9.76 7.86 -6.73
N ARG A 332 -9.18 8.60 -7.67
CA ARG A 332 -7.96 8.21 -8.38
C ARG A 332 -6.79 8.00 -7.43
N GLU A 333 -6.77 8.70 -6.30
CA GLU A 333 -5.80 8.60 -5.24
C GLU A 333 -5.83 7.27 -4.49
N SER A 334 -6.89 6.48 -4.67
CA SER A 334 -7.04 5.14 -4.07
C SER A 334 -6.28 4.05 -4.83
N GLY A 335 -5.84 4.30 -6.07
CA GLY A 335 -5.13 3.35 -6.94
C GLY A 335 -5.92 2.96 -8.18
N ASP A 336 -5.41 2.01 -8.97
CA ASP A 336 -5.81 1.76 -10.36
C ASP A 336 -6.74 0.53 -10.54
N VAL A 337 -7.31 0.02 -9.46
CA VAL A 337 -8.19 -1.17 -9.53
C VAL A 337 -9.48 -0.86 -10.28
N VAL A 338 -10.04 0.32 -10.05
CA VAL A 338 -11.32 0.77 -10.61
C VAL A 338 -11.07 1.69 -11.79
N ARG A 339 -11.67 1.37 -12.93
CA ARG A 339 -11.81 2.27 -14.08
C ARG A 339 -13.19 2.92 -14.01
N ASP A 340 -13.22 4.21 -14.25
CA ASP A 340 -14.46 4.98 -14.19
C ASP A 340 -15.53 4.44 -15.16
N GLY A 341 -16.75 4.27 -14.66
CA GLY A 341 -17.89 3.76 -15.44
C GLY A 341 -17.84 2.26 -15.75
N ILE A 342 -16.79 1.50 -15.32
CA ILE A 342 -16.66 0.07 -15.64
C ILE A 342 -16.73 -0.80 -14.37
N GLU A 343 -15.84 -0.62 -13.42
CA GLU A 343 -15.85 -1.34 -12.13
C GLU A 343 -16.40 -0.50 -10.98
N GLY A 344 -16.71 0.77 -11.25
CA GLY A 344 -17.19 1.71 -10.26
C GLY A 344 -17.22 3.13 -10.81
N ILE A 345 -17.31 4.10 -9.91
CA ILE A 345 -17.35 5.53 -10.22
C ILE A 345 -16.17 6.21 -9.54
N LEU A 346 -15.38 6.94 -10.32
CA LEU A 346 -14.30 7.77 -9.79
C LEU A 346 -14.85 9.16 -9.42
N VAL A 347 -14.59 9.58 -8.20
CA VAL A 347 -14.99 10.89 -7.69
C VAL A 347 -13.77 11.74 -7.34
N PRO A 348 -13.84 13.08 -7.46
CA PRO A 348 -12.75 13.94 -7.00
C PRO A 348 -12.54 13.81 -5.48
N PRO A 349 -11.28 13.86 -4.99
CA PRO A 349 -10.99 13.85 -3.57
C PRO A 349 -11.67 15.02 -2.86
N GLY A 350 -12.37 14.76 -1.75
CA GLY A 350 -13.03 15.79 -0.95
C GLY A 350 -14.37 16.29 -1.50
N ASP A 351 -14.81 15.84 -2.67
CA ASP A 351 -16.09 16.26 -3.24
C ASP A 351 -17.26 15.45 -2.67
N VAL A 352 -17.89 16.01 -1.64
CA VAL A 352 -19.05 15.42 -0.95
C VAL A 352 -20.24 15.24 -1.91
N ASN A 353 -20.44 16.17 -2.87
CA ASN A 353 -21.57 16.10 -3.80
C ASN A 353 -21.35 14.97 -4.83
N ALA A 354 -20.13 14.84 -5.35
CA ALA A 354 -19.78 13.73 -6.25
C ALA A 354 -19.92 12.38 -5.54
N ILE A 355 -19.46 12.26 -4.28
CA ILE A 355 -19.64 11.04 -3.47
C ILE A 355 -21.12 10.73 -3.30
N ALA A 356 -21.94 11.73 -2.91
CA ALA A 356 -23.38 11.55 -2.73
C ALA A 356 -24.06 11.13 -4.05
N GLY A 357 -23.78 11.82 -5.15
CA GLY A 357 -24.37 11.50 -6.47
C GLY A 357 -23.99 10.08 -6.93
N ALA A 358 -22.77 9.63 -6.71
CA ALA A 358 -22.35 8.27 -7.05
C ALA A 358 -23.07 7.19 -6.20
N ILE A 359 -23.25 7.45 -4.90
CA ILE A 359 -24.00 6.54 -4.01
C ILE A 359 -25.46 6.48 -4.44
N GLU A 360 -26.09 7.64 -4.69
CA GLU A 360 -27.48 7.74 -5.13
C GLU A 360 -27.69 7.02 -6.46
N HIS A 361 -26.75 7.20 -7.40
CA HIS A 361 -26.79 6.51 -8.68
C HIS A 361 -26.82 4.98 -8.52
N PHE A 362 -25.99 4.40 -7.68
CA PHE A 362 -26.01 2.96 -7.40
C PHE A 362 -27.29 2.53 -6.67
N TYR A 363 -27.79 3.35 -5.75
CA TYR A 363 -29.03 3.08 -5.03
C TYR A 363 -30.24 3.01 -5.96
N GLN A 364 -30.30 3.88 -6.95
CA GLN A 364 -31.41 3.98 -7.92
C GLN A 364 -31.30 2.96 -9.08
N HIS A 365 -30.08 2.42 -9.35
CA HIS A 365 -29.82 1.59 -10.53
C HIS A 365 -29.22 0.21 -10.18
N PRO A 366 -29.99 -0.73 -9.59
CA PRO A 366 -29.50 -2.06 -9.20
C PRO A 366 -28.92 -2.87 -10.36
N ARG A 367 -29.39 -2.62 -11.59
CA ARG A 367 -28.85 -3.29 -12.80
C ARG A 367 -27.39 -2.88 -13.05
N ILE A 368 -27.07 -1.59 -12.93
CA ILE A 368 -25.70 -1.08 -13.07
C ILE A 368 -24.79 -1.69 -11.99
N VAL A 369 -25.29 -1.80 -10.75
CA VAL A 369 -24.57 -2.49 -9.68
C VAL A 369 -24.21 -3.92 -10.09
N SER A 370 -25.16 -4.67 -10.66
CA SER A 370 -24.93 -6.06 -11.09
C SER A 370 -23.90 -6.16 -12.22
N GLU A 371 -23.99 -5.29 -13.23
CA GLU A 371 -23.06 -5.25 -14.37
C GLU A 371 -21.64 -4.91 -13.91
N MET A 372 -21.48 -3.86 -13.10
CA MET A 372 -20.17 -3.46 -12.55
C MET A 372 -19.61 -4.47 -11.55
N SER A 373 -20.47 -5.20 -10.82
CA SER A 373 -20.05 -6.29 -9.94
C SER A 373 -19.30 -7.39 -10.69
N ILE A 374 -19.85 -7.81 -11.83
CA ILE A 374 -19.22 -8.80 -12.70
C ILE A 374 -17.88 -8.27 -13.24
N ALA A 375 -17.87 -7.01 -13.68
CA ALA A 375 -16.67 -6.36 -14.20
C ALA A 375 -15.56 -6.25 -13.14
N ALA A 376 -15.91 -5.82 -11.92
CA ALA A 376 -14.97 -5.68 -10.81
C ALA A 376 -14.30 -7.03 -10.45
N ARG A 377 -15.09 -8.08 -10.29
CA ARG A 377 -14.56 -9.43 -10.05
C ARG A 377 -13.66 -9.91 -11.18
N LYS A 378 -14.10 -9.80 -12.43
CA LYS A 378 -13.36 -10.21 -13.63
C LYS A 378 -12.01 -9.50 -13.68
N ARG A 379 -11.99 -8.18 -13.51
CA ARG A 379 -10.77 -7.38 -13.57
C ARG A 379 -9.71 -7.87 -12.56
N VAL A 380 -10.12 -8.14 -11.33
CA VAL A 380 -9.17 -8.57 -10.29
C VAL A 380 -8.66 -9.99 -10.55
N VAL A 381 -9.53 -10.91 -10.94
CA VAL A 381 -9.15 -12.29 -11.26
C VAL A 381 -8.16 -12.34 -12.42
N GLU A 382 -8.36 -11.51 -13.44
CA GLU A 382 -7.53 -11.48 -14.67
C GLU A 382 -6.23 -10.68 -14.51
N ASN A 383 -6.09 -9.78 -13.49
CA ASN A 383 -4.97 -8.84 -13.47
C ASN A 383 -4.27 -8.67 -12.12
N PHE A 384 -4.92 -9.01 -11.00
CA PHE A 384 -4.45 -8.61 -9.68
C PHE A 384 -4.43 -9.74 -8.65
N THR A 385 -4.26 -10.99 -9.08
CA THR A 385 -3.99 -12.11 -8.17
C THR A 385 -2.54 -12.05 -7.67
N TRP A 386 -2.22 -12.82 -6.62
CA TRP A 386 -0.84 -12.97 -6.16
C TRP A 386 0.08 -13.59 -7.22
N ASP A 387 -0.45 -14.38 -8.17
CA ASP A 387 0.33 -14.90 -9.30
C ASP A 387 0.77 -13.76 -10.22
N HIS A 388 -0.15 -12.85 -10.58
CA HIS A 388 0.18 -11.66 -11.38
C HIS A 388 1.17 -10.73 -10.67
N PHE A 389 1.03 -10.57 -9.34
CA PHE A 389 2.00 -9.80 -8.55
C PHE A 389 3.40 -10.42 -8.64
N ARG A 390 3.49 -11.75 -8.42
CA ARG A 390 4.78 -12.46 -8.47
C ARG A 390 5.42 -12.39 -9.86
N GLU A 391 4.65 -12.56 -10.93
CA GLU A 391 5.15 -12.45 -12.31
C GLU A 391 5.73 -11.06 -12.57
N ARG A 392 5.01 -9.99 -12.22
CA ARG A 392 5.50 -8.62 -12.38
C ARG A 392 6.74 -8.34 -11.53
N LEU A 393 6.76 -8.84 -10.30
CA LEU A 393 7.92 -8.69 -9.41
C LEU A 393 9.16 -9.36 -9.99
N LEU A 394 9.05 -10.56 -10.56
CA LEU A 394 10.15 -11.23 -11.25
C LEU A 394 10.63 -10.44 -12.47
N GLY A 395 9.71 -9.82 -13.20
CA GLY A 395 10.03 -8.87 -14.28
C GLY A 395 10.84 -7.67 -13.79
N ALA A 396 10.45 -7.08 -12.65
CA ALA A 396 11.18 -5.98 -12.01
C ALA A 396 12.60 -6.40 -11.60
N TYR A 397 12.75 -7.60 -11.04
CA TYR A 397 14.07 -8.14 -10.67
C TYR A 397 14.97 -8.31 -11.89
N GLY A 398 14.42 -8.87 -12.97
CA GLY A 398 15.15 -9.01 -14.23
C GLY A 398 15.57 -7.67 -14.83
N MET A 399 14.68 -6.66 -14.77
CA MET A 399 14.98 -5.31 -15.25
C MET A 399 16.11 -4.67 -14.42
N ALA A 400 16.00 -4.70 -13.09
CA ALA A 400 16.99 -4.08 -12.21
C ALA A 400 18.40 -4.70 -12.39
N THR A 401 18.50 -6.02 -12.58
CA THR A 401 19.79 -6.70 -12.81
C THR A 401 20.41 -6.41 -14.19
N GLN A 402 19.65 -5.89 -15.14
CA GLN A 402 20.12 -5.49 -16.47
C GLN A 402 20.51 -4.01 -16.57
N MET A 403 20.17 -3.21 -15.56
CA MET A 403 20.46 -1.76 -15.51
C MET A 403 21.87 -1.46 -14.96
N LEU A 404 22.59 -2.45 -14.47
CA LEU A 404 24.00 -2.36 -14.08
C LEU A 404 24.90 -2.85 -15.21
#